data_5b6b322178288488b5cea8c911c8637a
#
_entry.id   5b6b322178288488b5cea8c911c8637a
#
_cell.length_a   1.000
_cell.length_b   1.000
_cell.length_c   1.000
_cell.angle_alpha   90.00
_cell.angle_beta   90.00
_cell.angle_gamma   90.00
#
_symmetry.space_group_name_H-M   'P 1'
#
loop_
_entity.id
_entity.type
_entity.pdbx_description
1 polymer ?
#
loop_
_entity_poly.entity_id
_entity_poly.type
_entity_poly.pdbx_seq_one_letter_code
_entity_poly.pdbx_strand_id
1 'polypeptide(L)'
;MKIVKQAYSLLPVYDKIVPALLSGGVWNLPKTCNFTPGVPVGPMLAKPTKTVQEIVRKFQDSEFTCEYKYDGERAQVIRPSPTTNHQLCTVKGICHVQ
;
A
#
# COMPACT_ATOMS: atom_id res chain seq x y z
N MET A 1 -3.59 14.15 -10.35
CA MET A 1 -4.05 13.58 -9.05
C MET A 1 -3.73 12.10 -8.82
N LYS A 2 -3.73 11.22 -9.80
CA LYS A 2 -3.39 9.78 -9.61
C LYS A 2 -1.97 9.57 -9.09
N ILE A 3 -0.96 10.23 -9.67
CA ILE A 3 0.47 10.08 -9.33
C ILE A 3 0.76 10.44 -7.87
N VAL A 4 0.20 11.56 -7.37
CA VAL A 4 0.39 11.99 -5.98
C VAL A 4 -0.22 10.99 -4.99
N LYS A 5 -1.43 10.47 -5.29
CA LYS A 5 -2.06 9.44 -4.46
C LYS A 5 -1.27 8.14 -4.45
N GLN A 6 -0.70 7.76 -5.59
CA GLN A 6 0.14 6.57 -5.70
C GLN A 6 1.44 6.73 -4.90
N ALA A 7 2.12 7.87 -5.04
CA ALA A 7 3.32 8.16 -4.25
C ALA A 7 3.02 8.18 -2.74
N TYR A 8 1.91 8.78 -2.34
CA TYR A 8 1.48 8.79 -0.93
C TYR A 8 1.14 7.38 -0.40
N SER A 9 0.59 6.50 -1.24
CA SER A 9 0.33 5.11 -0.83
C SER A 9 1.61 4.32 -0.56
N LEU A 10 2.69 4.61 -1.30
CA LEU A 10 3.99 3.96 -1.12
C LEU A 10 4.81 4.59 0.01
N LEU A 11 4.70 5.88 0.18
CA LEU A 11 5.48 6.66 1.15
C LEU A 11 4.59 7.76 1.77
N PRO A 12 3.75 7.45 2.79
CA PRO A 12 2.83 8.41 3.39
C PRO A 12 3.55 9.38 4.35
N VAL A 13 4.57 10.05 3.85
CA VAL A 13 5.39 11.02 4.60
C VAL A 13 5.43 12.33 3.85
N TYR A 14 4.68 13.32 4.33
CA TYR A 14 4.60 14.64 3.69
C TYR A 14 5.94 15.36 3.61
N ASP A 15 6.79 15.22 4.64
CA ASP A 15 8.12 15.84 4.68
C ASP A 15 9.06 15.36 3.56
N LYS A 16 8.75 14.24 2.91
CA LYS A 16 9.47 13.74 1.73
C LYS A 16 8.74 14.08 0.44
N ILE A 17 7.42 14.00 0.43
CA ILE A 17 6.60 14.22 -0.78
C ILE A 17 6.60 15.71 -1.17
N VAL A 18 6.43 16.62 -0.20
CA VAL A 18 6.33 18.06 -0.48
C VAL A 18 7.63 18.62 -1.09
N PRO A 19 8.83 18.39 -0.52
CA PRO A 19 10.06 18.83 -1.16
C PRO A 19 10.29 18.22 -2.55
N ALA A 20 9.95 16.94 -2.73
CA ALA A 20 10.07 16.27 -4.04
C ALA A 20 9.14 16.89 -5.10
N LEU A 21 7.94 17.31 -4.69
CA LEU A 21 7.00 18.04 -5.57
C LEU A 21 7.52 19.42 -5.94
N LEU A 22 8.07 20.14 -4.97
CA LEU A 22 8.58 21.51 -5.18
C LEU A 22 9.82 21.53 -6.07
N SER A 23 10.70 20.54 -5.95
CA SER A 23 11.95 20.48 -6.70
C SER A 23 11.80 19.93 -8.11
N GLY A 24 10.95 18.93 -8.34
CA GLY A 24 10.88 18.22 -9.61
C GLY A 24 9.47 18.02 -10.16
N GLY A 25 8.47 18.62 -9.51
CA GLY A 25 7.07 18.49 -9.91
C GLY A 25 6.50 17.07 -9.74
N VAL A 26 5.27 16.89 -10.21
CA VAL A 26 4.52 15.63 -10.04
C VAL A 26 5.21 14.42 -10.70
N TRP A 27 5.90 14.64 -11.81
CA TRP A 27 6.56 13.58 -12.58
C TRP A 27 7.82 13.02 -11.89
N ASN A 28 8.36 13.75 -10.93
CA ASN A 28 9.53 13.33 -10.16
C ASN A 28 9.16 12.39 -9.00
N LEU A 29 7.91 12.42 -8.54
CA LEU A 29 7.46 11.61 -7.39
C LEU A 29 7.72 10.11 -7.54
N PRO A 30 7.42 9.46 -8.68
CA PRO A 30 7.69 8.03 -8.83
C PRO A 30 9.16 7.66 -8.76
N LYS A 31 10.06 8.62 -8.99
CA LYS A 31 11.51 8.42 -8.92
C LYS A 31 12.07 8.61 -7.52
N THR A 32 11.49 9.53 -6.76
CA THR A 32 11.99 9.94 -5.45
C THR A 32 11.20 9.38 -4.27
N CYS A 33 9.90 9.14 -4.46
CA CYS A 33 9.00 8.64 -3.41
C CYS A 33 8.70 7.17 -3.64
N ASN A 34 9.65 6.30 -3.28
CA ASN A 34 9.53 4.86 -3.37
C ASN A 34 9.32 4.22 -2.00
N PHE A 35 8.98 2.94 -2.03
CA PHE A 35 8.91 2.12 -0.83
C PHE A 35 10.18 2.27 0.01
N THR A 36 10.00 2.64 1.27
CA THR A 36 11.10 2.86 2.22
C THR A 36 10.92 1.91 3.41
N PRO A 37 11.88 1.03 3.69
CA PRO A 37 11.83 0.19 4.88
C PRO A 37 11.64 1.01 6.15
N GLY A 38 10.83 0.52 7.07
CA GLY A 38 10.49 1.22 8.32
C GLY A 38 9.35 2.23 8.22
N VAL A 39 8.78 2.45 7.03
CA VAL A 39 7.63 3.33 6.83
C VAL A 39 6.40 2.50 6.46
N PRO A 40 5.26 2.67 7.16
CA PRO A 40 4.03 1.99 6.80
C PRO A 40 3.55 2.42 5.41
N VAL A 41 3.04 1.47 4.64
CA VAL A 41 2.45 1.75 3.31
C VAL A 41 0.94 1.86 3.38
N GLY A 42 0.37 2.65 2.47
CA GLY A 42 -1.08 2.68 2.30
C GLY A 42 -1.58 1.32 1.81
N PRO A 43 -2.57 0.71 2.49
CA PRO A 43 -3.06 -0.61 2.11
C PRO A 43 -3.80 -0.56 0.77
N MET A 44 -3.60 -1.57 -0.06
CA MET A 44 -4.44 -1.83 -1.21
C MET A 44 -5.69 -2.57 -0.75
N LEU A 45 -6.86 -1.98 -0.99
CA LEU A 45 -8.12 -2.58 -0.57
C LEU A 45 -8.61 -3.58 -1.62
N ALA A 46 -8.78 -4.83 -1.20
CA ALA A 46 -9.42 -5.84 -2.02
C ALA A 46 -10.91 -5.51 -2.24
N LYS A 47 -11.42 -5.82 -3.43
CA LYS A 47 -12.86 -5.73 -3.72
C LYS A 47 -13.48 -7.08 -3.42
N PRO A 48 -14.56 -7.14 -2.61
CA PRO A 48 -15.27 -8.39 -2.38
C PRO A 48 -15.92 -8.88 -3.68
N THR A 49 -15.81 -10.16 -3.94
CA THR A 49 -16.43 -10.85 -5.08
C THR A 49 -17.16 -12.07 -4.58
N LYS A 50 -18.35 -12.31 -5.11
CA LYS A 50 -19.21 -13.43 -4.66
C LYS A 50 -19.11 -14.66 -5.57
N THR A 51 -18.68 -14.49 -6.81
CA THR A 51 -18.67 -15.56 -7.80
C THR A 51 -17.35 -15.61 -8.58
N VAL A 52 -16.93 -16.83 -8.94
CA VAL A 52 -15.74 -17.07 -9.76
C VAL A 52 -15.90 -16.46 -11.15
N GLN A 53 -17.09 -16.50 -11.73
CA GLN A 53 -17.38 -15.92 -13.04
C GLN A 53 -17.12 -14.41 -13.08
N GLU A 54 -17.43 -13.70 -12.00
CA GLU A 54 -17.15 -12.27 -11.90
C GLU A 54 -15.65 -11.99 -11.86
N ILE A 55 -14.87 -12.82 -11.19
CA ILE A 55 -13.41 -12.71 -11.14
C ILE A 55 -12.82 -12.91 -12.54
N VAL A 56 -13.16 -14.02 -13.19
CA VAL A 56 -12.67 -14.33 -14.53
C VAL A 56 -13.00 -13.21 -15.52
N ARG A 57 -14.24 -12.70 -15.49
CA ARG A 57 -14.64 -11.59 -16.36
C ARG A 57 -13.90 -10.28 -16.09
N LYS A 58 -13.55 -9.99 -14.82
CA LYS A 58 -12.85 -8.74 -14.47
C LYS A 58 -11.37 -8.76 -14.78
N PHE A 59 -10.74 -9.89 -14.59
CA PHE A 59 -9.30 -10.01 -14.69
C PHE A 59 -8.83 -10.62 -16.02
N GLN A 60 -9.70 -11.38 -16.71
CA GLN A 60 -9.41 -12.01 -18.00
C GLN A 60 -7.98 -12.60 -18.03
N ASP A 61 -7.07 -11.93 -18.73
CA ASP A 61 -5.68 -12.38 -18.91
C ASP A 61 -4.71 -11.74 -17.91
N SER A 62 -5.22 -11.05 -16.88
CA SER A 62 -4.37 -10.41 -15.86
C SER A 62 -4.20 -11.32 -14.65
N GLU A 63 -2.99 -11.35 -14.10
CA GLU A 63 -2.72 -12.00 -12.83
C GLU A 63 -3.47 -11.32 -11.69
N PHE A 64 -3.99 -12.11 -10.76
CA PHE A 64 -4.70 -11.63 -9.59
C PHE A 64 -4.45 -12.50 -8.37
N THR A 65 -4.60 -11.93 -7.20
CA THR A 65 -4.52 -12.63 -5.93
C THR A 65 -5.88 -12.64 -5.26
N CYS A 66 -6.29 -13.80 -4.76
CA CYS A 66 -7.50 -13.97 -3.96
C CYS A 66 -7.13 -14.18 -2.50
N GLU A 67 -7.84 -13.50 -1.62
CA GLU A 67 -7.65 -13.61 -0.17
C GLU A 67 -9.02 -13.73 0.52
N TYR A 68 -9.05 -14.41 1.66
CA TYR A 68 -10.23 -14.38 2.51
C TYR A 68 -10.38 -12.99 3.12
N LYS A 69 -11.55 -12.41 2.98
CA LYS A 69 -11.86 -11.11 3.60
C LYS A 69 -12.41 -11.33 4.99
N TYR A 70 -11.53 -11.27 5.99
CA TYR A 70 -11.94 -11.30 7.39
C TYR A 70 -12.44 -9.92 7.84
N ASP A 71 -13.34 -9.92 8.81
CA ASP A 71 -13.74 -8.71 9.52
C ASP A 71 -12.79 -8.50 10.71
N GLY A 72 -12.23 -7.31 10.83
CA GLY A 72 -11.27 -7.01 11.89
C GLY A 72 -10.42 -5.78 11.61
N GLU A 73 -9.44 -5.56 12.49
CA GLU A 73 -8.49 -4.46 12.35
C GLU A 73 -7.26 -4.90 11.56
N ARG A 74 -6.74 -3.97 10.76
CA ARG A 74 -5.51 -4.19 10.00
C ARG A 74 -4.31 -3.77 10.81
N ALA A 75 -3.28 -4.61 10.81
CA ALA A 75 -1.98 -4.27 11.36
C ALA A 75 -0.88 -4.45 10.30
N GLN A 76 0.11 -3.59 10.33
CA GLN A 76 1.36 -3.77 9.59
C GLN A 76 2.50 -3.94 10.59
N VAL A 77 3.24 -5.03 10.45
CA VAL A 77 4.46 -5.25 11.22
C VAL A 77 5.63 -4.73 10.39
N ILE A 78 6.30 -3.71 10.90
CA ILE A 78 7.41 -3.07 10.23
C ILE A 78 8.70 -3.46 10.92
N ARG A 79 9.62 -4.06 10.17
CA ARG A 79 10.94 -4.44 10.64
C ARG A 79 12.00 -3.69 9.84
N PRO A 80 12.52 -2.57 10.34
CA PRO A 80 13.51 -1.76 9.62
C PRO A 80 14.86 -2.48 9.44
N SER A 81 15.22 -3.38 10.37
CA SER A 81 16.46 -4.15 10.34
C SER A 81 16.28 -5.50 11.05
N PRO A 82 17.06 -6.54 10.70
CA PRO A 82 17.06 -7.82 11.41
C PRO A 82 17.36 -7.72 12.91
N THR A 83 18.10 -6.70 13.30
CA THR A 83 18.53 -6.46 14.71
C THR A 83 17.65 -5.50 15.48
N THR A 84 16.67 -4.88 14.83
CA THR A 84 15.80 -3.87 15.46
C THR A 84 14.50 -4.53 15.95
N ASN A 85 13.99 -4.09 17.09
CA ASN A 85 12.69 -4.51 17.58
C ASN A 85 11.58 -4.17 16.59
N HIS A 86 10.58 -5.05 16.49
CA HIS A 86 9.43 -4.84 15.62
C HIS A 86 8.65 -3.60 16.05
N GLN A 87 8.35 -2.74 15.10
CA GLN A 87 7.42 -1.64 15.29
C GLN A 87 6.06 -2.04 14.72
N LEU A 88 5.06 -2.13 15.58
CA LEU A 88 3.68 -2.39 15.19
C LEU A 88 2.99 -1.08 14.86
N CYS A 89 2.59 -0.92 13.61
CA CYS A 89 1.72 0.17 13.19
C CYS A 89 0.31 -0.37 12.96
N THR A 90 -0.63 0.04 13.79
CA THR A 90 -2.04 -0.28 13.60
C THR A 90 -2.67 0.70 12.63
N VAL A 91 -3.22 0.20 11.55
CA VAL A 91 -3.99 1.00 10.58
C VAL A 91 -5.43 0.49 10.66
N LYS A 92 -6.36 1.37 11.03
CA LYS A 92 -7.79 1.00 11.04
C LYS A 92 -8.23 0.52 9.66
N GLY A 93 -8.73 -0.70 9.58
CA GLY A 93 -9.19 -1.34 8.36
C GLY A 93 -8.97 -2.86 8.37
N ILE A 94 -9.51 -3.55 7.42
CA ILE A 94 -9.60 -5.01 7.32
C ILE A 94 -8.24 -5.70 7.49
N CYS A 95 -8.18 -6.71 8.36
CA CYS A 95 -6.98 -7.48 8.66
C CYS A 95 -6.57 -8.39 7.48
N HIS A 96 -5.31 -8.32 7.07
CA HIS A 96 -4.65 -9.36 6.28
C HIS A 96 -3.51 -9.94 7.11
N VAL A 97 -3.60 -11.20 7.42
CA VAL A 97 -2.48 -11.98 7.99
C VAL A 97 -1.86 -12.72 6.81
N GLN A 98 -0.62 -12.41 6.52
CA GLN A 98 0.24 -13.29 5.71
C GLN A 98 0.91 -14.31 6.59
#